data_521d71f13b45cee902bbf57e31a0d8f7
#
_entry.id   521d71f13b45cee902bbf57e31a0d8f7
#
_cell.length_a   1.000
_cell.length_b   1.000
_cell.length_c   1.000
_cell.angle_alpha   90.00
_cell.angle_beta   90.00
_cell.angle_gamma   90.00
#
_symmetry.space_group_name_H-M   'P 1'
#
loop_
_entity.id
_entity.type
_entity.pdbx_description
1 polymer ?
#
loop_
_entity_poly.entity_id
_entity_poly.type
_entity_poly.pdbx_seq_one_letter_code
_entity_poly.pdbx_strand_id
1 'polypeptide(L)'
;MNDLTLPEPITAYFAADLTDAHAVARCFTPDGRVLDEGKTHVGRAAIEAWKAAASTRYRYTTTPRTLEKNGGIYVVTSHVSGDFPGSPVDLRYTFTLKQDRIATLEIAP
;
A
#
# COMPACT_ATOMS: atom_id res chain seq x y z
N MET A 1 -23.15 -5.32 2.91
CA MET A 1 -22.19 -5.36 1.82
C MET A 1 -21.31 -4.14 1.87
N ASN A 2 -20.03 -4.30 1.65
CA ASN A 2 -19.11 -3.20 1.70
C ASN A 2 -18.94 -2.62 0.30
N ASP A 3 -19.36 -1.37 0.12
CA ASP A 3 -19.29 -0.69 -1.16
C ASP A 3 -18.09 0.27 -1.21
N LEU A 4 -16.98 -0.14 -0.60
CA LEU A 4 -15.80 0.68 -0.56
C LEU A 4 -15.26 0.90 -1.97
N THR A 5 -15.30 2.15 -2.43
CA THR A 5 -14.80 2.52 -3.74
C THR A 5 -13.51 3.29 -3.58
N LEU A 6 -12.42 2.71 -4.05
CA LEU A 6 -11.09 3.32 -3.97
C LEU A 6 -10.72 3.93 -5.32
N PRO A 7 -9.92 5.02 -5.34
CA PRO A 7 -9.32 5.49 -6.58
C PRO A 7 -8.58 4.36 -7.29
N GLU A 8 -8.56 4.39 -8.61
CA GLU A 8 -8.00 3.31 -9.42
C GLU A 8 -6.56 2.95 -9.04
N PRO A 9 -5.63 3.90 -8.86
CA PRO A 9 -4.25 3.52 -8.48
C PRO A 9 -4.18 2.80 -7.15
N ILE A 10 -5.04 3.15 -6.20
CA ILE A 10 -5.07 2.50 -4.89
C ILE A 10 -5.67 1.11 -5.02
N THR A 11 -6.72 0.95 -5.80
CA THR A 11 -7.30 -0.37 -6.10
C THR A 11 -6.24 -1.27 -6.73
N ALA A 12 -5.50 -0.76 -7.70
CA ALA A 12 -4.45 -1.52 -8.36
C ALA A 12 -3.34 -1.92 -7.40
N TYR A 13 -2.99 -1.03 -6.47
CA TYR A 13 -1.99 -1.32 -5.45
C TYR A 13 -2.41 -2.54 -4.61
N PHE A 14 -3.62 -2.52 -4.08
CA PHE A 14 -4.08 -3.63 -3.23
C PHE A 14 -4.26 -4.93 -4.03
N ALA A 15 -4.66 -4.84 -5.29
CA ALA A 15 -4.79 -6.01 -6.15
C ALA A 15 -3.43 -6.68 -6.40
N ALA A 16 -2.36 -5.90 -6.50
CA ALA A 16 -1.02 -6.41 -6.79
C ALA A 16 -0.23 -6.76 -5.53
N ASP A 17 -0.72 -6.38 -4.36
CA ASP A 17 0.05 -6.31 -3.11
C ASP A 17 0.87 -7.55 -2.80
N LEU A 18 0.32 -8.75 -2.90
CA LEU A 18 1.03 -9.97 -2.55
C LEU A 18 1.56 -10.75 -3.74
N THR A 19 1.10 -10.43 -4.93
CA THR A 19 1.32 -11.31 -6.08
C THR A 19 2.36 -10.76 -7.05
N ASP A 20 2.59 -9.45 -7.07
CA ASP A 20 3.40 -8.85 -8.12
C ASP A 20 4.04 -7.54 -7.65
N ALA A 21 5.26 -7.65 -7.10
CA ALA A 21 5.99 -6.48 -6.61
C ALA A 21 6.27 -5.46 -7.73
N HIS A 22 6.49 -5.93 -8.94
CA HIS A 22 6.70 -5.05 -10.09
C HIS A 22 5.44 -4.24 -10.40
N ALA A 23 4.28 -4.89 -10.38
CA ALA A 23 3.01 -4.20 -10.61
C ALA A 23 2.71 -3.19 -9.49
N VAL A 24 3.06 -3.51 -8.24
CA VAL A 24 2.94 -2.55 -7.14
C VAL A 24 3.76 -1.30 -7.44
N ALA A 25 5.01 -1.47 -7.83
CA ALA A 25 5.90 -0.32 -8.12
C ALA A 25 5.33 0.53 -9.26
N ARG A 26 4.69 -0.07 -10.24
CA ARG A 26 4.12 0.66 -11.37
C ARG A 26 2.88 1.48 -11.01
N CYS A 27 2.27 1.22 -9.86
CA CYS A 27 1.18 2.06 -9.38
C CYS A 27 1.67 3.43 -8.92
N PHE A 28 2.97 3.61 -8.76
CA PHE A 28 3.59 4.83 -8.27
C PHE A 28 4.13 5.70 -9.40
N THR A 29 4.27 7.00 -9.11
CA THR A 29 5.03 7.87 -10.01
C THR A 29 6.49 7.42 -10.05
N PRO A 30 7.27 7.81 -11.09
CA PRO A 30 8.69 7.40 -11.17
C PRO A 30 9.51 7.78 -9.94
N ASP A 31 9.13 8.86 -9.25
CA ASP A 31 9.80 9.32 -8.03
C ASP A 31 8.95 9.07 -6.77
N GLY A 32 8.02 8.13 -6.84
CA GLY A 32 7.16 7.80 -5.72
C GLY A 32 7.90 7.36 -4.48
N ARG A 33 7.25 7.47 -3.33
CA ARG A 33 7.87 7.16 -2.04
C ARG A 33 6.96 6.28 -1.21
N VAL A 34 7.58 5.35 -0.50
CA VAL A 34 6.90 4.55 0.52
C VAL A 34 7.63 4.74 1.85
N LEU A 35 6.89 5.05 2.90
CA LEU A 35 7.40 5.08 4.27
C LEU A 35 6.75 3.93 5.03
N ASP A 36 7.54 2.97 5.44
CA ASP A 36 7.08 1.78 6.14
C ASP A 36 8.11 1.35 7.17
N GLU A 37 7.65 1.08 8.39
CA GLU A 37 8.51 0.66 9.50
C GLU A 37 9.68 1.62 9.73
N GLY A 38 9.43 2.92 9.58
CA GLY A 38 10.45 3.96 9.79
C GLY A 38 11.47 4.07 8.68
N LYS A 39 11.29 3.36 7.57
CA LYS A 39 12.20 3.40 6.42
C LYS A 39 11.50 3.99 5.21
N THR A 40 12.23 4.82 4.48
CA THR A 40 11.72 5.46 3.27
C THR A 40 12.33 4.79 2.05
N HIS A 41 11.46 4.39 1.09
CA HIS A 41 11.87 3.80 -0.17
C HIS A 41 11.49 4.76 -1.28
N VAL A 42 12.44 5.25 -2.04
CA VAL A 42 12.24 6.27 -3.05
C VAL A 42 12.51 5.70 -4.44
N GLY A 43 11.53 5.88 -5.34
CA GLY A 43 11.62 5.42 -6.71
C GLY A 43 11.10 4.02 -6.90
N ARG A 44 10.71 3.70 -8.13
CA ARG A 44 10.08 2.42 -8.44
C ARG A 44 10.97 1.22 -8.13
N ALA A 45 12.26 1.30 -8.41
CA ALA A 45 13.16 0.17 -8.13
C ALA A 45 13.22 -0.14 -6.64
N ALA A 46 13.30 0.90 -5.79
CA ALA A 46 13.33 0.72 -4.35
C ALA A 46 11.98 0.19 -3.83
N ILE A 47 10.88 0.68 -4.40
CA ILE A 47 9.54 0.23 -4.02
C ILE A 47 9.33 -1.24 -4.40
N GLU A 48 9.78 -1.63 -5.58
CA GLU A 48 9.72 -3.04 -6.00
C GLU A 48 10.51 -3.93 -5.06
N ALA A 49 11.73 -3.52 -4.70
CA ALA A 49 12.58 -4.28 -3.78
C ALA A 49 11.93 -4.39 -2.40
N TRP A 50 11.34 -3.30 -1.91
CA TRP A 50 10.63 -3.30 -0.63
C TRP A 50 9.49 -4.30 -0.62
N LYS A 51 8.66 -4.28 -1.66
CA LYS A 51 7.49 -5.16 -1.71
C LYS A 51 7.90 -6.62 -1.92
N ALA A 52 8.91 -6.87 -2.74
CA ALA A 52 9.41 -8.22 -2.96
C ALA A 52 9.96 -8.82 -1.66
N ALA A 53 10.70 -8.04 -0.88
CA ALA A 53 11.23 -8.49 0.40
C ALA A 53 10.09 -8.81 1.38
N ALA A 54 9.07 -7.96 1.46
CA ALA A 54 7.94 -8.19 2.36
C ALA A 54 7.17 -9.46 1.99
N SER A 55 6.96 -9.68 0.69
CA SER A 55 6.22 -10.85 0.20
C SER A 55 6.99 -12.15 0.42
N THR A 56 8.32 -12.09 0.50
CA THR A 56 9.16 -13.25 0.73
C THR A 56 9.23 -13.62 2.20
N ARG A 57 9.18 -12.61 3.09
CA ARG A 57 9.31 -12.86 4.54
C ARG A 57 8.06 -13.44 5.16
N TYR A 58 6.88 -13.01 4.72
CA TYR A 58 5.61 -13.38 5.33
C TYR A 58 4.55 -13.61 4.27
N ARG A 59 3.61 -14.48 4.60
CA ARG A 59 2.37 -14.62 3.84
C ARG A 59 1.28 -13.90 4.60
N TYR A 60 0.57 -13.01 3.92
CA TYR A 60 -0.49 -12.24 4.56
C TYR A 60 -1.52 -11.81 3.54
N THR A 61 -2.69 -11.46 4.02
CA THR A 61 -3.74 -10.84 3.20
C THR A 61 -4.05 -9.48 3.76
N THR A 62 -4.34 -8.54 2.87
CA THR A 62 -4.70 -7.18 3.23
C THR A 62 -6.10 -6.91 2.71
N THR A 63 -7.00 -6.57 3.63
CA THR A 63 -8.39 -6.30 3.30
C THR A 63 -8.72 -4.85 3.62
N PRO A 64 -8.86 -3.97 2.60
CA PRO A 64 -9.29 -2.59 2.85
C PRO A 64 -10.69 -2.57 3.47
N ARG A 65 -10.85 -1.77 4.53
CA ARG A 65 -12.10 -1.68 5.28
C ARG A 65 -12.76 -0.33 5.18
N THR A 66 -11.98 0.75 5.32
CA THR A 66 -12.53 2.10 5.31
C THR A 66 -11.66 3.02 4.46
N LEU A 67 -12.27 4.08 3.96
CA LEU A 67 -11.58 5.13 3.22
C LEU A 67 -11.99 6.47 3.79
N GLU A 68 -11.00 7.29 4.12
CA GLU A 68 -11.19 8.68 4.47
C GLU A 68 -10.46 9.54 3.45
N LYS A 69 -11.13 10.58 2.97
CA LYS A 69 -10.54 11.50 2.00
C LYS A 69 -10.51 12.90 2.58
N ASN A 70 -9.32 13.48 2.66
CA ASN A 70 -9.10 14.85 3.15
C ASN A 70 -8.24 15.60 2.14
N GLY A 71 -8.88 16.48 1.33
CA GLY A 71 -8.15 17.18 0.28
C GLY A 71 -7.57 16.18 -0.70
N GLY A 72 -6.26 16.21 -0.91
CA GLY A 72 -5.56 15.28 -1.80
C GLY A 72 -5.03 14.03 -1.10
N ILE A 73 -5.45 13.78 0.15
CA ILE A 73 -4.94 12.66 0.95
C ILE A 73 -6.04 11.62 1.12
N TYR A 74 -5.68 10.36 0.87
CA TYR A 74 -6.59 9.22 1.03
C TYR A 74 -6.04 8.30 2.11
N VAL A 75 -6.82 8.05 3.16
CA VAL A 75 -6.43 7.15 4.24
C VAL A 75 -7.30 5.90 4.17
N VAL A 76 -6.67 4.76 3.88
CA VAL A 76 -7.35 3.47 3.83
C VAL A 76 -6.94 2.68 5.06
N THR A 77 -7.91 2.33 5.89
CA THR A 77 -7.66 1.42 7.01
C THR A 77 -7.91 0.00 6.52
N SER A 78 -6.91 -0.85 6.67
CA SER A 78 -6.97 -2.21 6.18
C SER A 78 -6.71 -3.20 7.30
N HIS A 79 -7.38 -4.34 7.22
CA HIS A 79 -7.15 -5.47 8.11
C HIS A 79 -6.09 -6.35 7.48
N VAL A 80 -4.98 -6.56 8.17
CA VAL A 80 -3.85 -7.35 7.67
C VAL A 80 -3.70 -8.58 8.55
N SER A 81 -3.79 -9.75 7.94
CA SER A 81 -3.74 -11.03 8.65
C SER A 81 -2.79 -11.98 7.94
N GLY A 82 -1.95 -12.66 8.69
CA GLY A 82 -1.00 -13.60 8.11
C GLY A 82 -0.12 -14.25 9.15
N ASP A 83 1.03 -14.75 8.72
CA ASP A 83 1.95 -15.51 9.57
C ASP A 83 3.04 -14.65 10.20
N PHE A 84 2.87 -13.33 10.22
CA PHE A 84 3.83 -12.44 10.83
C PHE A 84 3.55 -12.25 12.34
N PRO A 85 4.57 -11.89 13.14
CA PRO A 85 4.37 -11.62 14.56
C PRO A 85 3.40 -10.45 14.77
N GLY A 86 2.45 -10.64 15.69
CA GLY A 86 1.45 -9.60 15.98
C GLY A 86 0.20 -9.65 15.13
N SER A 87 0.14 -10.60 14.18
CA SER A 87 -1.05 -10.76 13.32
C SER A 87 -2.26 -11.20 14.16
N PRO A 88 -3.48 -10.73 13.85
CA PRO A 88 -3.78 -9.73 12.82
C PRO A 88 -3.63 -8.30 13.34
N VAL A 89 -3.47 -7.35 12.45
CA VAL A 89 -3.39 -5.93 12.81
C VAL A 89 -4.21 -5.10 11.82
N ASP A 90 -4.64 -3.94 12.27
CA ASP A 90 -5.22 -2.95 11.37
C ASP A 90 -4.17 -1.89 11.11
N LEU A 91 -3.92 -1.61 9.84
CA LEU A 91 -2.94 -0.61 9.42
C LEU A 91 -3.62 0.49 8.64
N ARG A 92 -3.11 1.71 8.78
CA ARG A 92 -3.55 2.85 7.99
C ARG A 92 -2.57 3.07 6.86
N TYR A 93 -3.10 3.09 5.65
CA TYR A 93 -2.37 3.34 4.43
C TYR A 93 -2.72 4.74 3.97
N THR A 94 -1.81 5.67 4.10
CA THR A 94 -2.03 7.07 3.72
C THR A 94 -1.40 7.31 2.36
N PHE A 95 -2.26 7.59 1.37
CA PHE A 95 -1.84 7.79 -0.01
C PHE A 95 -1.99 9.25 -0.42
N THR A 96 -1.04 9.76 -1.19
CA THR A 96 -1.25 10.94 -2.02
C THR A 96 -1.12 10.53 -3.47
N LEU A 97 -1.93 11.14 -4.33
CA LEU A 97 -1.97 10.81 -5.73
C LEU A 97 -1.48 11.98 -6.56
N LYS A 98 -0.86 11.68 -7.69
CA LYS A 98 -0.48 12.66 -8.69
C LYS A 98 -0.89 12.13 -10.04
N GLN A 99 -1.86 12.79 -10.66
CA GLN A 99 -2.49 12.29 -11.87
C GLN A 99 -3.08 10.90 -11.58
N ASP A 100 -2.75 9.90 -12.35
CA ASP A 100 -3.31 8.56 -12.19
C ASP A 100 -2.38 7.61 -11.45
N ARG A 101 -1.50 8.13 -10.60
CA ARG A 101 -0.51 7.32 -9.90
C ARG A 101 -0.37 7.74 -8.45
N ILE A 102 0.19 6.84 -7.66
CA ILE A 102 0.48 7.11 -6.25
C ILE A 102 1.80 7.88 -6.17
N ALA A 103 1.77 9.04 -5.54
CA ALA A 103 2.97 9.84 -5.29
C ALA A 103 3.66 9.41 -4.00
N THR A 104 2.89 9.21 -2.93
CA THR A 104 3.43 8.76 -1.65
C THR A 104 2.49 7.77 -0.99
N LEU A 105 3.07 6.89 -0.20
CA LEU A 105 2.34 5.96 0.66
C LEU A 105 3.06 5.87 1.99
N GLU A 106 2.31 6.04 3.06
CA GLU A 106 2.81 5.81 4.41
C GLU A 106 1.96 4.73 5.06
N ILE A 107 2.60 3.72 5.63
CA ILE A 107 1.92 2.61 6.32
C ILE A 107 2.24 2.70 7.80
N ALA A 108 1.20 2.74 8.64
CA ALA A 108 1.35 2.87 10.09
C ALA A 108 0.20 2.17 10.80
N PRO A 109 0.41 1.76 12.06
CA PRO A 109 -0.67 1.20 12.87
C PRO A 109 -1.79 2.19 13.14
#